data_8bcc671d552b9d5de58f49fe1c0de193
#
_entry.id   8bcc671d552b9d5de58f49fe1c0de193
#
_cell.length_a   1.000
_cell.length_b   1.000
_cell.length_c   1.000
_cell.angle_alpha   90.00
_cell.angle_beta   90.00
_cell.angle_gamma   90.00
#
_symmetry.space_group_name_H-M   'P 1'
#
loop_
_entity.id
_entity.type
_entity.pdbx_description
1 polymer ?
#
loop_
_entity_poly.entity_id
_entity_poly.type
_entity_poly.pdbx_seq_one_letter_code
_entity_poly.pdbx_strand_id
1 'polypeptide(L)'
;VVRSPQRRRGARHNATMQVGSYLKLSIAVALATIVLKFGAWYLTDSVGLLSDALESLVNLAGAVFALMMVTVAAQPPDEDHPYGHHKAEYFSSGFEGVLILVAALAIIWAAVQRLFAPQPLQSLGLGLALSVVASIMNGVLAWAMLRKAREHRSMALEGDARHLFTDVWTSAGVVGALIAVHFTGWLWLDPTIAIAVAGNIAREGVLLVWRSADGLMDRALEPDVRTLIDGTLKEFEHHAIRFDHVVTRRAGQRRFVDLHMHMPSAWTLGRAAALRASVEQALMSAVPGLRASIQLLPMDVEAHFGDAQDLK
;
A
#
# COMPACT_ATOMS: atom_id res chain seq x y z
N VAL A 1 -2.68 39.15 -11.96
CA VAL A 1 -2.55 38.56 -13.31
C VAL A 1 -3.07 37.14 -13.27
N VAL A 2 -4.34 36.94 -13.63
CA VAL A 2 -5.00 35.60 -13.68
C VAL A 2 -4.49 34.87 -14.92
N ARG A 3 -3.68 33.84 -14.73
CA ARG A 3 -3.21 32.99 -15.83
C ARG A 3 -4.39 32.26 -16.47
N SER A 4 -4.49 32.31 -17.80
CA SER A 4 -5.59 31.75 -18.58
C SER A 4 -5.76 30.21 -18.34
N PRO A 5 -7.01 29.68 -18.38
CA PRO A 5 -7.29 28.24 -18.15
C PRO A 5 -6.57 27.29 -19.10
N GLN A 6 -6.27 27.72 -20.31
CA GLN A 6 -5.55 26.93 -21.31
C GLN A 6 -4.07 26.67 -20.93
N ARG A 7 -3.38 27.67 -20.34
CA ARG A 7 -2.00 27.45 -19.83
C ARG A 7 -1.95 26.48 -18.64
N ARG A 8 -3.00 26.43 -17.82
CA ARG A 8 -3.09 25.46 -16.70
C ARG A 8 -3.35 24.03 -17.20
N ARG A 9 -4.13 23.85 -18.28
CA ARG A 9 -4.36 22.54 -18.90
C ARG A 9 -3.09 22.00 -19.57
N GLY A 10 -2.37 22.81 -20.34
CA GLY A 10 -1.09 22.40 -20.97
C GLY A 10 -0.01 22.04 -19.96
N ALA A 11 0.14 22.81 -18.87
CA ALA A 11 1.10 22.50 -17.80
C ALA A 11 0.77 21.20 -17.05
N ARG A 12 -0.52 20.92 -16.79
CA ARG A 12 -0.96 19.65 -16.17
C ARG A 12 -0.74 18.46 -17.11
N HIS A 13 -1.05 18.60 -18.39
CA HIS A 13 -0.84 17.53 -19.38
C HIS A 13 0.65 17.18 -19.53
N ASN A 14 1.53 18.19 -19.61
CA ASN A 14 2.98 17.95 -19.66
C ASN A 14 3.53 17.32 -18.37
N ALA A 15 3.01 17.71 -17.20
CA ALA A 15 3.40 17.10 -15.93
C ALA A 15 3.00 15.63 -15.86
N THR A 16 1.78 15.28 -16.30
CA THR A 16 1.29 13.91 -16.31
C THR A 16 2.08 13.03 -17.29
N MET A 17 2.44 13.55 -18.48
CA MET A 17 3.28 12.84 -19.44
C MET A 17 4.71 12.62 -18.90
N GLN A 18 5.28 13.58 -18.19
CA GLN A 18 6.60 13.40 -17.58
C GLN A 18 6.58 12.35 -16.46
N VAL A 19 5.60 12.38 -15.57
CA VAL A 19 5.43 11.35 -14.52
C VAL A 19 5.28 9.96 -15.14
N GLY A 20 4.46 9.80 -16.17
CA GLY A 20 4.30 8.53 -16.88
C GLY A 20 5.58 8.03 -17.55
N SER A 21 6.45 8.93 -18.01
CA SER A 21 7.75 8.55 -18.58
C SER A 21 8.72 8.01 -17.52
N TYR A 22 8.72 8.59 -16.32
CA TYR A 22 9.53 8.09 -15.21
C TYR A 22 9.06 6.72 -14.72
N LEU A 23 7.76 6.47 -14.68
CA LEU A 23 7.22 5.14 -14.32
C LEU A 23 7.58 4.06 -15.36
N LYS A 24 7.56 4.39 -16.65
CA LYS A 24 8.04 3.47 -17.69
C LYS A 24 9.54 3.19 -17.57
N LEU A 25 10.33 4.21 -17.25
CA LEU A 25 11.77 4.06 -17.02
C LEU A 25 12.02 3.19 -15.78
N SER A 26 11.22 3.35 -14.71
CA SER A 26 11.29 2.51 -13.51
C SER A 26 11.09 1.03 -13.85
N ILE A 27 10.09 0.69 -14.66
CA ILE A 27 9.86 -0.69 -15.11
C ILE A 27 11.06 -1.22 -15.90
N ALA A 28 11.62 -0.44 -16.83
CA ALA A 28 12.76 -0.86 -17.62
C ALA A 28 14.01 -1.09 -16.75
N VAL A 29 14.27 -0.20 -15.79
CA VAL A 29 15.36 -0.34 -14.83
C VAL A 29 15.12 -1.53 -13.91
N ALA A 30 13.89 -1.75 -13.42
CA ALA A 30 13.55 -2.91 -12.60
C ALA A 30 13.85 -4.24 -13.34
N LEU A 31 13.47 -4.35 -14.60
CA LEU A 31 13.79 -5.54 -15.40
C LEU A 31 15.30 -5.72 -15.56
N ALA A 32 16.03 -4.64 -15.86
CA ALA A 32 17.50 -4.69 -16.01
C ALA A 32 18.17 -5.07 -14.69
N THR A 33 17.76 -4.50 -13.57
CA THR A 33 18.34 -4.80 -12.25
C THR A 33 18.05 -6.22 -11.79
N ILE A 34 16.85 -6.77 -12.10
CA ILE A 34 16.52 -8.18 -11.85
C ILE A 34 17.49 -9.09 -12.60
N VAL A 35 17.73 -8.84 -13.89
CA VAL A 35 18.66 -9.64 -14.70
C VAL A 35 20.08 -9.56 -14.10
N LEU A 36 20.53 -8.39 -13.70
CA LEU A 36 21.85 -8.21 -13.09
C LEU A 36 21.95 -8.93 -11.74
N LYS A 37 20.94 -8.86 -10.88
CA LYS A 37 20.90 -9.51 -9.56
C LYS A 37 20.85 -11.03 -9.68
N PHE A 38 20.04 -11.57 -10.59
CA PHE A 38 20.05 -13.02 -10.86
C PHE A 38 21.38 -13.48 -11.47
N GLY A 39 21.98 -12.67 -12.36
CA GLY A 39 23.33 -12.92 -12.87
C GLY A 39 24.40 -12.91 -11.76
N ALA A 40 24.33 -11.98 -10.83
CA ALA A 40 25.21 -11.93 -9.67
C ALA A 40 25.07 -13.17 -8.79
N TRP A 41 23.85 -13.58 -8.47
CA TRP A 41 23.60 -14.83 -7.75
C TRP A 41 24.14 -16.06 -8.50
N TYR A 42 23.83 -16.20 -9.78
CA TYR A 42 24.24 -17.34 -10.60
C TYR A 42 25.76 -17.50 -10.67
N LEU A 43 26.50 -16.39 -10.73
CA LEU A 43 27.96 -16.38 -10.78
C LEU A 43 28.62 -16.64 -9.43
N THR A 44 27.97 -16.27 -8.31
CA THR A 44 28.58 -16.34 -6.97
C THR A 44 28.08 -17.53 -6.18
N ASP A 45 26.89 -18.01 -6.49
CA ASP A 45 26.14 -18.99 -5.69
C ASP A 45 25.88 -18.50 -4.24
N SER A 46 25.79 -17.15 -4.04
CA SER A 46 25.52 -16.54 -2.74
C SER A 46 24.02 -16.54 -2.44
N VAL A 47 23.65 -17.01 -1.25
CA VAL A 47 22.25 -17.01 -0.79
C VAL A 47 21.79 -15.57 -0.49
N GLY A 48 22.69 -14.70 -0.05
CA GLY A 48 22.39 -13.28 0.14
C GLY A 48 22.02 -12.59 -1.17
N LEU A 49 22.75 -12.85 -2.26
CA LEU A 49 22.42 -12.31 -3.59
C LEU A 49 21.15 -12.94 -4.18
N LEU A 50 20.86 -14.22 -3.86
CA LEU A 50 19.56 -14.82 -4.21
C LEU A 50 18.40 -14.11 -3.51
N SER A 51 18.56 -13.79 -2.22
CA SER A 51 17.57 -13.02 -1.46
C SER A 51 17.25 -11.68 -2.13
N ASP A 52 18.28 -10.92 -2.47
CA ASP A 52 18.17 -9.62 -3.15
C ASP A 52 17.50 -9.73 -4.55
N ALA A 53 17.80 -10.79 -5.30
CA ALA A 53 17.19 -11.06 -6.60
C ALA A 53 15.70 -11.46 -6.48
N LEU A 54 15.35 -12.33 -5.53
CA LEU A 54 13.98 -12.76 -5.30
C LEU A 54 13.10 -11.62 -4.79
N GLU A 55 13.61 -10.78 -3.89
CA GLU A 55 12.92 -9.58 -3.43
C GLU A 55 12.54 -8.66 -4.61
N SER A 56 13.49 -8.37 -5.50
CA SER A 56 13.24 -7.56 -6.68
C SER A 56 12.23 -8.19 -7.65
N LEU A 57 12.23 -9.52 -7.81
CA LEU A 57 11.25 -10.24 -8.63
C LEU A 57 9.84 -10.17 -8.04
N VAL A 58 9.72 -10.37 -6.73
CA VAL A 58 8.43 -10.28 -6.01
C VAL A 58 7.86 -8.88 -6.12
N ASN A 59 8.69 -7.85 -5.95
CA ASN A 59 8.29 -6.45 -6.08
C ASN A 59 7.74 -6.13 -7.48
N LEU A 60 8.38 -6.65 -8.53
CA LEU A 60 7.88 -6.48 -9.90
C LEU A 60 6.55 -7.22 -10.11
N ALA A 61 6.45 -8.48 -9.65
CA ALA A 61 5.22 -9.26 -9.76
C ALA A 61 4.05 -8.61 -8.99
N GLY A 62 4.33 -8.13 -7.78
CA GLY A 62 3.38 -7.37 -6.94
C GLY A 62 2.90 -6.10 -7.65
N ALA A 63 3.82 -5.31 -8.22
CA ALA A 63 3.49 -4.08 -8.93
C ALA A 63 2.61 -4.34 -10.18
N VAL A 64 2.88 -5.40 -10.95
CA VAL A 64 2.05 -5.80 -12.09
C VAL A 64 0.65 -6.19 -11.64
N PHE A 65 0.55 -7.00 -10.59
CA PHE A 65 -0.75 -7.42 -10.05
C PHE A 65 -1.52 -6.23 -9.43
N ALA A 66 -0.81 -5.32 -8.74
CA ALA A 66 -1.39 -4.09 -8.22
C ALA A 66 -2.01 -3.22 -9.33
N LEU A 67 -1.32 -3.06 -10.45
CA LEU A 67 -1.84 -2.32 -11.59
C LEU A 67 -3.13 -2.94 -12.15
N MET A 68 -3.19 -4.28 -12.25
CA MET A 68 -4.42 -4.97 -12.65
C MET A 68 -5.55 -4.73 -11.66
N MET A 69 -5.30 -4.87 -10.35
CA MET A 69 -6.33 -4.69 -9.32
C MET A 69 -6.81 -3.25 -9.19
N VAL A 70 -5.94 -2.27 -9.35
CA VAL A 70 -6.34 -0.84 -9.39
C VAL A 70 -7.24 -0.56 -10.61
N THR A 71 -6.97 -1.21 -11.74
CA THR A 71 -7.83 -1.08 -12.93
C THR A 71 -9.22 -1.67 -12.67
N VAL A 72 -9.28 -2.82 -11.99
CA VAL A 72 -10.56 -3.44 -11.56
C VAL A 72 -11.27 -2.54 -10.55
N ALA A 73 -10.54 -2.02 -9.54
CA ALA A 73 -11.11 -1.16 -8.50
C ALA A 73 -11.70 0.16 -9.04
N ALA A 74 -11.22 0.62 -10.20
CA ALA A 74 -11.72 1.81 -10.87
C ALA A 74 -13.03 1.58 -11.67
N GLN A 75 -13.45 0.32 -11.85
CA GLN A 75 -14.69 0.00 -12.56
C GLN A 75 -15.92 0.51 -11.79
N PRO A 76 -16.94 1.00 -12.49
CA PRO A 76 -18.18 1.41 -11.86
C PRO A 76 -18.91 0.22 -11.21
N PRO A 77 -19.86 0.48 -10.31
CA PRO A 77 -20.78 -0.54 -9.83
C PRO A 77 -21.50 -1.25 -10.99
N ASP A 78 -21.69 -2.57 -10.86
CA ASP A 78 -22.45 -3.42 -11.77
C ASP A 78 -23.50 -4.26 -11.01
N GLU A 79 -24.17 -5.18 -11.68
CA GLU A 79 -25.23 -6.02 -11.09
C GLU A 79 -24.66 -6.94 -9.99
N ASP A 80 -23.46 -7.49 -10.17
CA ASP A 80 -22.81 -8.39 -9.22
C ASP A 80 -22.12 -7.63 -8.07
N HIS A 81 -21.68 -6.39 -8.32
CA HIS A 81 -20.97 -5.55 -7.36
C HIS A 81 -21.60 -4.16 -7.21
N PRO A 82 -22.79 -4.07 -6.58
CA PRO A 82 -23.58 -2.81 -6.51
C PRO A 82 -22.85 -1.69 -5.72
N TYR A 83 -21.92 -2.03 -4.85
CA TYR A 83 -21.07 -1.03 -4.14
C TYR A 83 -19.79 -0.68 -4.88
N GLY A 84 -19.53 -1.29 -6.06
CA GLY A 84 -18.30 -1.12 -6.87
C GLY A 84 -17.19 -2.08 -6.45
N HIS A 85 -16.07 -1.99 -7.15
CA HIS A 85 -14.95 -2.93 -7.07
C HIS A 85 -13.80 -2.45 -6.17
N HIS A 86 -14.02 -1.44 -5.33
CA HIS A 86 -12.97 -0.77 -4.56
C HIS A 86 -12.14 -1.70 -3.65
N LYS A 87 -12.71 -2.82 -3.20
CA LYS A 87 -12.00 -3.82 -2.38
C LYS A 87 -10.97 -4.64 -3.17
N ALA A 88 -10.95 -4.56 -4.51
CA ALA A 88 -9.94 -5.23 -5.33
C ALA A 88 -8.51 -4.82 -4.97
N GLU A 89 -8.28 -3.59 -4.49
CA GLU A 89 -6.97 -3.14 -4.02
C GLU A 89 -6.43 -3.99 -2.85
N TYR A 90 -7.30 -4.50 -1.98
CA TYR A 90 -6.88 -5.37 -0.87
C TYR A 90 -6.37 -6.74 -1.36
N PHE A 91 -6.98 -7.30 -2.43
CA PHE A 91 -6.48 -8.54 -3.02
C PHE A 91 -5.04 -8.35 -3.55
N SER A 92 -4.73 -7.17 -4.09
CA SER A 92 -3.36 -6.86 -4.52
C SER A 92 -2.36 -6.95 -3.38
N SER A 93 -2.64 -6.27 -2.28
CA SER A 93 -1.75 -6.26 -1.12
C SER A 93 -1.65 -7.65 -0.47
N GLY A 94 -2.74 -8.42 -0.44
CA GLY A 94 -2.74 -9.79 0.07
C GLY A 94 -1.90 -10.73 -0.79
N PHE A 95 -2.04 -10.65 -2.11
CA PHE A 95 -1.26 -11.45 -3.06
C PHE A 95 0.24 -11.14 -2.96
N GLU A 96 0.60 -9.86 -2.94
CA GLU A 96 1.99 -9.42 -2.78
C GLU A 96 2.58 -9.95 -1.46
N GLY A 97 1.83 -9.83 -0.35
CA GLY A 97 2.26 -10.37 0.95
C GLY A 97 2.48 -11.88 0.93
N VAL A 98 1.65 -12.65 0.22
CA VAL A 98 1.84 -14.10 0.04
C VAL A 98 3.10 -14.39 -0.79
N LEU A 99 3.34 -13.66 -1.89
CA LEU A 99 4.56 -13.81 -2.69
C LEU A 99 5.82 -13.53 -1.87
N ILE A 100 5.79 -12.48 -1.05
CA ILE A 100 6.87 -12.12 -0.13
C ILE A 100 7.15 -13.28 0.86
N LEU A 101 6.11 -13.87 1.44
CA LEU A 101 6.26 -15.00 2.37
C LEU A 101 6.85 -16.24 1.68
N VAL A 102 6.39 -16.57 0.48
CA VAL A 102 6.93 -17.68 -0.31
C VAL A 102 8.41 -17.47 -0.62
N ALA A 103 8.79 -16.26 -1.05
CA ALA A 103 10.18 -15.91 -1.31
C ALA A 103 11.03 -16.01 -0.03
N ALA A 104 10.56 -15.47 1.09
CA ALA A 104 11.27 -15.54 2.38
C ALA A 104 11.49 -16.98 2.83
N LEU A 105 10.49 -17.85 2.71
CA LEU A 105 10.62 -19.27 3.03
C LEU A 105 11.63 -19.99 2.12
N ALA A 106 11.63 -19.67 0.82
CA ALA A 106 12.59 -20.23 -0.13
C ALA A 106 14.03 -19.81 0.21
N ILE A 107 14.23 -18.52 0.59
CA ILE A 107 15.54 -18.00 1.01
C ILE A 107 16.00 -18.70 2.30
N ILE A 108 15.13 -18.79 3.31
CA ILE A 108 15.45 -19.47 4.58
C ILE A 108 15.85 -20.92 4.32
N TRP A 109 15.08 -21.62 3.48
CA TRP A 109 15.39 -23.00 3.12
C TRP A 109 16.78 -23.12 2.46
N ALA A 110 17.08 -22.30 1.47
CA ALA A 110 18.38 -22.29 0.79
C ALA A 110 19.51 -21.94 1.75
N ALA A 111 19.31 -20.97 2.63
CA ALA A 111 20.29 -20.53 3.61
C ALA A 111 20.57 -21.62 4.66
N VAL A 112 19.55 -22.30 5.16
CA VAL A 112 19.70 -23.42 6.11
C VAL A 112 20.49 -24.56 5.47
N GLN A 113 20.19 -24.93 4.22
CA GLN A 113 20.97 -25.94 3.52
C GLN A 113 22.45 -25.52 3.37
N ARG A 114 22.70 -24.24 3.08
CA ARG A 114 24.05 -23.70 2.94
C ARG A 114 24.82 -23.69 4.27
N LEU A 115 24.14 -23.52 5.41
CA LEU A 115 24.77 -23.61 6.74
C LEU A 115 25.23 -25.04 7.05
N PHE A 116 24.45 -26.08 6.67
CA PHE A 116 24.82 -27.48 6.89
C PHE A 116 25.84 -28.02 5.87
N ALA A 117 25.88 -27.44 4.67
CA ALA A 117 26.81 -27.81 3.60
C ALA A 117 27.51 -26.54 3.05
N PRO A 118 28.44 -25.94 3.81
CA PRO A 118 29.15 -24.77 3.39
C PRO A 118 29.90 -24.98 2.07
N GLN A 119 29.70 -24.09 1.11
CA GLN A 119 30.40 -24.13 -0.15
C GLN A 119 31.09 -22.78 -0.38
N PRO A 120 32.30 -22.77 -0.98
CA PRO A 120 32.98 -21.54 -1.27
C PRO A 120 32.22 -20.73 -2.31
N LEU A 121 32.18 -19.42 -2.12
CA LEU A 121 31.60 -18.48 -3.08
C LEU A 121 32.50 -18.43 -4.33
N GLN A 122 31.84 -18.50 -5.49
CA GLN A 122 32.53 -18.45 -6.79
C GLN A 122 32.48 -17.03 -7.36
N SER A 123 33.45 -16.68 -8.22
CA SER A 123 33.46 -15.43 -9.00
C SER A 123 32.99 -14.18 -8.25
N LEU A 124 33.33 -14.06 -6.97
CA LEU A 124 32.80 -13.05 -6.04
C LEU A 124 32.96 -11.63 -6.58
N GLY A 125 34.09 -11.32 -7.23
CA GLY A 125 34.37 -10.00 -7.80
C GLY A 125 33.38 -9.58 -8.89
N LEU A 126 33.02 -10.50 -9.80
CA LEU A 126 32.01 -10.22 -10.85
C LEU A 126 30.61 -10.11 -10.26
N GLY A 127 30.24 -10.99 -9.36
CA GLY A 127 28.91 -10.94 -8.72
C GLY A 127 28.70 -9.66 -7.92
N LEU A 128 29.69 -9.26 -7.12
CA LEU A 128 29.68 -7.97 -6.41
C LEU A 128 29.57 -6.79 -7.39
N ALA A 129 30.34 -6.80 -8.49
CA ALA A 129 30.27 -5.75 -9.49
C ALA A 129 28.85 -5.62 -10.09
N LEU A 130 28.21 -6.74 -10.44
CA LEU A 130 26.84 -6.75 -10.98
C LEU A 130 25.81 -6.22 -9.94
N SER A 131 25.92 -6.65 -8.69
CA SER A 131 25.04 -6.19 -7.62
C SER A 131 25.23 -4.69 -7.33
N VAL A 132 26.46 -4.20 -7.31
CA VAL A 132 26.76 -2.78 -7.14
C VAL A 132 26.23 -1.96 -8.31
N VAL A 133 26.37 -2.43 -9.56
CA VAL A 133 25.81 -1.76 -10.74
C VAL A 133 24.30 -1.69 -10.64
N ALA A 134 23.62 -2.78 -10.28
CA ALA A 134 22.17 -2.81 -10.07
C ALA A 134 21.74 -1.80 -8.99
N SER A 135 22.45 -1.77 -7.85
CA SER A 135 22.18 -0.83 -6.75
C SER A 135 22.39 0.64 -7.17
N ILE A 136 23.44 0.94 -7.94
CA ILE A 136 23.67 2.28 -8.48
C ILE A 136 22.55 2.68 -9.44
N MET A 137 22.11 1.78 -10.33
CA MET A 137 20.99 2.04 -11.23
C MET A 137 19.71 2.38 -10.47
N ASN A 138 19.36 1.60 -9.45
CA ASN A 138 18.21 1.87 -8.58
C ASN A 138 18.39 3.20 -7.82
N GLY A 139 19.57 3.47 -7.27
CA GLY A 139 19.84 4.69 -6.52
C GLY A 139 19.76 5.96 -7.37
N VAL A 140 20.31 5.93 -8.58
CA VAL A 140 20.25 7.06 -9.53
C VAL A 140 18.80 7.31 -9.96
N LEU A 141 18.06 6.25 -10.27
CA LEU A 141 16.65 6.35 -10.64
C LEU A 141 15.82 6.89 -9.47
N ALA A 142 15.99 6.33 -8.26
CA ALA A 142 15.32 6.77 -7.04
C ALA A 142 15.56 8.26 -6.75
N TRP A 143 16.81 8.70 -6.87
CA TRP A 143 17.15 10.11 -6.70
C TRP A 143 16.48 11.02 -7.74
N ALA A 144 16.50 10.62 -9.02
CA ALA A 144 15.86 11.36 -10.10
C ALA A 144 14.32 11.44 -9.90
N MET A 145 13.72 10.31 -9.52
CA MET A 145 12.28 10.22 -9.26
C MET A 145 11.88 11.05 -8.04
N LEU A 146 12.63 11.01 -6.94
CA LEU A 146 12.35 11.81 -5.75
C LEU A 146 12.41 13.32 -6.02
N ARG A 147 13.38 13.75 -6.83
CA ARG A 147 13.48 15.14 -7.27
C ARG A 147 12.26 15.55 -8.08
N LYS A 148 11.80 14.71 -9.02
CA LYS A 148 10.64 14.97 -9.85
C LYS A 148 9.32 14.86 -9.08
N ALA A 149 9.24 13.94 -8.12
CA ALA A 149 8.09 13.81 -7.23
C ALA A 149 7.82 15.12 -6.46
N ARG A 150 8.88 15.74 -5.95
CA ARG A 150 8.78 17.05 -5.26
C ARG A 150 8.36 18.19 -6.21
N GLU A 151 8.90 18.22 -7.43
CA GLU A 151 8.54 19.23 -8.44
C GLU A 151 7.05 19.13 -8.85
N HIS A 152 6.55 17.90 -9.02
CA HIS A 152 5.18 17.63 -9.49
C HIS A 152 4.18 17.31 -8.37
N ARG A 153 4.62 17.25 -7.09
CA ARG A 153 3.81 16.83 -5.93
C ARG A 153 3.10 15.49 -6.15
N SER A 154 3.81 14.54 -6.76
CA SER A 154 3.29 13.22 -7.08
C SER A 154 3.62 12.23 -5.97
N MET A 155 2.60 11.82 -5.21
CA MET A 155 2.74 10.83 -4.13
C MET A 155 3.14 9.44 -4.68
N ALA A 156 2.62 9.06 -5.85
CA ALA A 156 2.98 7.78 -6.48
C ALA A 156 4.46 7.71 -6.83
N LEU A 157 5.01 8.77 -7.45
CA LEU A 157 6.42 8.84 -7.81
C LEU A 157 7.32 8.91 -6.57
N GLU A 158 6.87 9.57 -5.49
CA GLU A 158 7.58 9.59 -4.21
C GLU A 158 7.61 8.21 -3.54
N GLY A 159 6.49 7.50 -3.56
CA GLY A 159 6.39 6.14 -3.01
C GLY A 159 7.33 5.17 -3.72
N ASP A 160 7.32 5.15 -5.06
CA ASP A 160 8.20 4.31 -5.88
C ASP A 160 9.69 4.65 -5.65
N ALA A 161 10.03 5.95 -5.59
CA ALA A 161 11.39 6.38 -5.29
C ALA A 161 11.88 5.93 -3.90
N ARG A 162 11.02 6.00 -2.87
CA ARG A 162 11.37 5.52 -1.52
C ARG A 162 11.58 4.02 -1.49
N HIS A 163 10.76 3.27 -2.22
CA HIS A 163 10.92 1.82 -2.35
C HIS A 163 12.26 1.45 -2.98
N LEU A 164 12.62 2.07 -4.11
CA LEU A 164 13.94 1.87 -4.73
C LEU A 164 15.12 2.23 -3.80
N PHE A 165 14.98 3.23 -2.94
CA PHE A 165 16.00 3.53 -1.93
C PHE A 165 16.12 2.42 -0.87
N THR A 166 15.01 1.83 -0.47
CA THR A 166 15.02 0.69 0.45
C THR A 166 15.75 -0.50 -0.17
N ASP A 167 15.50 -0.80 -1.44
CA ASP A 167 16.19 -1.85 -2.19
C ASP A 167 17.71 -1.60 -2.28
N VAL A 168 18.14 -0.33 -2.42
CA VAL A 168 19.56 0.03 -2.39
C VAL A 168 20.18 -0.27 -1.02
N TRP A 169 19.49 0.01 0.07
CA TRP A 169 20.00 -0.26 1.42
C TRP A 169 20.07 -1.75 1.73
N THR A 170 19.09 -2.55 1.32
CA THR A 170 19.12 -4.01 1.49
C THR A 170 20.25 -4.63 0.67
N SER A 171 20.39 -4.25 -0.60
CA SER A 171 21.50 -4.67 -1.46
C SER A 171 22.88 -4.26 -0.90
N ALA A 172 23.01 -3.05 -0.34
CA ALA A 172 24.26 -2.60 0.28
C ALA A 172 24.61 -3.45 1.50
N GLY A 173 23.63 -3.87 2.30
CA GLY A 173 23.81 -4.80 3.41
C GLY A 173 24.35 -6.16 2.96
N VAL A 174 23.75 -6.74 1.91
CA VAL A 174 24.20 -8.02 1.32
C VAL A 174 25.62 -7.91 0.74
N VAL A 175 25.91 -6.85 -0.03
CA VAL A 175 27.23 -6.59 -0.59
C VAL A 175 28.29 -6.45 0.53
N GLY A 176 27.96 -5.69 1.59
CA GLY A 176 28.83 -5.53 2.75
C GLY A 176 29.14 -6.86 3.44
N ALA A 177 28.14 -7.72 3.57
CA ALA A 177 28.29 -9.08 4.09
C ALA A 177 29.24 -9.93 3.26
N LEU A 178 29.07 -9.93 1.93
CA LEU A 178 29.93 -10.68 1.02
C LEU A 178 31.38 -10.19 1.02
N ILE A 179 31.59 -8.88 1.14
CA ILE A 179 32.90 -8.29 1.36
C ILE A 179 33.51 -8.81 2.66
N ALA A 180 32.74 -8.86 3.75
CA ALA A 180 33.20 -9.43 5.02
C ALA A 180 33.55 -10.92 4.88
N VAL A 181 32.74 -11.73 4.18
CA VAL A 181 33.06 -13.13 3.88
C VAL A 181 34.39 -13.23 3.12
N HIS A 182 34.61 -12.37 2.14
CA HIS A 182 35.85 -12.38 1.35
C HIS A 182 37.11 -12.16 2.21
N PHE A 183 37.07 -11.23 3.17
CA PHE A 183 38.21 -10.90 4.01
C PHE A 183 38.40 -11.85 5.20
N THR A 184 37.29 -12.38 5.77
CA THR A 184 37.33 -13.23 6.95
C THR A 184 37.39 -14.71 6.63
N GLY A 185 36.96 -15.12 5.43
CA GLY A 185 36.76 -16.52 5.06
C GLY A 185 35.60 -17.22 5.77
N TRP A 186 34.75 -16.47 6.50
CA TRP A 186 33.63 -17.03 7.27
C TRP A 186 32.44 -17.32 6.36
N LEU A 187 32.41 -18.51 5.75
CA LEU A 187 31.37 -18.91 4.80
C LEU A 187 29.97 -18.95 5.40
N TRP A 188 29.84 -19.13 6.72
CA TRP A 188 28.55 -19.11 7.42
C TRP A 188 27.89 -17.73 7.48
N LEU A 189 28.65 -16.67 7.23
CA LEU A 189 28.16 -15.28 7.35
C LEU A 189 27.12 -14.96 6.25
N ASP A 190 27.36 -15.38 5.00
CA ASP A 190 26.41 -15.20 3.88
C ASP A 190 25.02 -15.79 4.17
N PRO A 191 24.86 -17.10 4.48
CA PRO A 191 23.56 -17.66 4.78
C PRO A 191 22.94 -17.10 6.07
N THR A 192 23.73 -16.70 7.07
CA THR A 192 23.19 -16.10 8.29
C THR A 192 22.56 -14.74 8.02
N ILE A 193 23.22 -13.92 7.22
CA ILE A 193 22.68 -12.61 6.81
C ILE A 193 21.46 -12.81 5.90
N ALA A 194 21.50 -13.79 4.99
CA ALA A 194 20.34 -14.12 4.17
C ALA A 194 19.11 -14.51 5.02
N ILE A 195 19.29 -15.28 6.12
CA ILE A 195 18.21 -15.61 7.07
C ILE A 195 17.71 -14.33 7.77
N ALA A 196 18.60 -13.44 8.21
CA ALA A 196 18.20 -12.21 8.88
C ALA A 196 17.38 -11.31 7.94
N VAL A 197 17.82 -11.16 6.70
CA VAL A 197 17.09 -10.41 5.66
C VAL A 197 15.74 -11.07 5.36
N ALA A 198 15.72 -12.39 5.15
CA ALA A 198 14.50 -13.13 4.89
C ALA A 198 13.51 -13.06 6.06
N GLY A 199 13.98 -13.03 7.30
CA GLY A 199 13.16 -12.83 8.50
C GLY A 199 12.48 -11.45 8.51
N ASN A 200 13.20 -10.41 8.12
CA ASN A 200 12.61 -9.07 7.97
C ASN A 200 11.58 -9.02 6.82
N ILE A 201 11.91 -9.60 5.68
CA ILE A 201 11.02 -9.72 4.52
C ILE A 201 9.76 -10.50 4.90
N ALA A 202 9.88 -11.62 5.61
CA ALA A 202 8.74 -12.41 6.10
C ALA A 202 7.83 -11.60 7.02
N ARG A 203 8.41 -10.80 7.92
CA ARG A 203 7.64 -9.91 8.80
C ARG A 203 6.82 -8.90 7.99
N GLU A 204 7.39 -8.27 6.98
CA GLU A 204 6.66 -7.34 6.10
C GLU A 204 5.54 -8.08 5.33
N GLY A 205 5.80 -9.29 4.82
CA GLY A 205 4.80 -10.12 4.16
C GLY A 205 3.61 -10.44 5.06
N VAL A 206 3.86 -10.86 6.31
CA VAL A 206 2.79 -11.12 7.30
C VAL A 206 1.98 -9.86 7.56
N LEU A 207 2.64 -8.71 7.77
CA LEU A 207 1.95 -7.44 8.01
C LEU A 207 1.08 -7.03 6.83
N LEU A 208 1.54 -7.28 5.61
CA LEU A 208 0.81 -6.94 4.40
C LEU A 208 -0.44 -7.83 4.23
N VAL A 209 -0.31 -9.14 4.44
CA VAL A 209 -1.44 -10.07 4.44
C VAL A 209 -2.46 -9.70 5.51
N TRP A 210 -1.99 -9.39 6.72
CA TRP A 210 -2.86 -8.99 7.82
C TRP A 210 -3.64 -7.71 7.51
N ARG A 211 -2.96 -6.67 6.99
CA ARG A 211 -3.61 -5.41 6.58
C ARG A 211 -4.63 -5.62 5.46
N SER A 212 -4.34 -6.53 4.54
CA SER A 212 -5.27 -6.91 3.46
C SER A 212 -6.51 -7.58 4.04
N ALA A 213 -6.34 -8.57 4.91
CA ALA A 213 -7.44 -9.26 5.57
C ALA A 213 -8.31 -8.29 6.39
N ASP A 214 -7.68 -7.41 7.16
CA ASP A 214 -8.35 -6.34 7.92
C ASP A 214 -9.20 -5.43 7.03
N GLY A 215 -8.65 -5.04 5.87
CA GLY A 215 -9.38 -4.22 4.90
C GLY A 215 -10.57 -4.93 4.26
N LEU A 216 -10.46 -6.23 4.01
CA LEU A 216 -11.56 -7.04 3.50
C LEU A 216 -12.69 -7.22 4.53
N MET A 217 -12.36 -7.22 5.83
CA MET A 217 -13.30 -7.32 6.95
C MET A 217 -13.95 -5.98 7.35
N ASP A 218 -13.96 -4.99 6.44
CA ASP A 218 -14.62 -3.69 6.68
C ASP A 218 -14.09 -2.94 7.91
N ARG A 219 -12.77 -2.86 8.06
CA ARG A 219 -12.12 -2.12 9.13
C ARG A 219 -12.68 -0.70 9.26
N ALA A 220 -12.95 -0.27 10.49
CA ALA A 220 -13.38 1.08 10.80
C ALA A 220 -12.37 2.15 10.30
N LEU A 221 -12.86 3.36 10.06
CA LEU A 221 -12.04 4.50 9.66
C LEU A 221 -11.02 4.86 10.76
N GLU A 222 -9.97 5.54 10.36
CA GLU A 222 -8.91 6.02 11.23
C GLU A 222 -9.48 6.89 12.38
N PRO A 223 -8.89 6.89 13.58
CA PRO A 223 -9.42 7.61 14.75
C PRO A 223 -9.60 9.12 14.51
N ASP A 224 -8.69 9.76 13.79
CA ASP A 224 -8.75 11.17 13.43
C ASP A 224 -9.94 11.47 12.51
N VAL A 225 -10.21 10.59 11.54
CA VAL A 225 -11.37 10.72 10.65
C VAL A 225 -12.67 10.51 11.42
N ARG A 226 -12.73 9.55 12.34
CA ARG A 226 -13.90 9.34 13.20
C ARG A 226 -14.16 10.55 14.08
N THR A 227 -13.12 11.16 14.65
CA THR A 227 -13.24 12.40 15.42
C THR A 227 -13.81 13.56 14.59
N LEU A 228 -13.45 13.66 13.32
CA LEU A 228 -14.04 14.65 12.40
C LEU A 228 -15.52 14.39 12.15
N ILE A 229 -15.90 13.12 11.95
CA ILE A 229 -17.31 12.72 11.78
C ILE A 229 -18.11 13.08 13.03
N ASP A 230 -17.63 12.66 14.22
CA ASP A 230 -18.28 12.95 15.51
C ASP A 230 -18.39 14.45 15.77
N GLY A 231 -17.34 15.20 15.44
CA GLY A 231 -17.36 16.67 15.56
C GLY A 231 -18.41 17.32 14.67
N THR A 232 -18.50 16.84 13.41
CA THR A 232 -19.50 17.36 12.46
C THR A 232 -20.93 17.00 12.89
N LEU A 233 -21.18 15.80 13.40
CA LEU A 233 -22.50 15.40 13.89
C LEU A 233 -22.93 16.24 15.12
N LYS A 234 -22.01 16.54 16.03
CA LYS A 234 -22.26 17.38 17.20
C LYS A 234 -22.74 18.79 16.87
N GLU A 235 -22.37 19.34 15.71
CA GLU A 235 -22.85 20.65 15.26
C GLU A 235 -24.37 20.65 14.95
N PHE A 236 -24.93 19.48 14.60
CA PHE A 236 -26.35 19.29 14.32
C PHE A 236 -27.13 18.73 15.51
N GLU A 237 -26.43 18.28 16.55
CA GLU A 237 -27.03 17.66 17.72
C GLU A 237 -27.66 18.72 18.64
N HIS A 238 -28.95 18.55 18.97
CA HIS A 238 -29.68 19.37 19.92
C HIS A 238 -30.86 18.59 20.50
N HIS A 239 -31.62 19.18 21.40
CA HIS A 239 -32.72 18.51 22.15
C HIS A 239 -33.76 17.74 21.27
N ALA A 240 -33.89 18.11 20.01
CA ALA A 240 -34.81 17.47 19.08
C ALA A 240 -34.12 16.56 18.03
N ILE A 241 -32.79 16.45 18.05
CA ILE A 241 -32.02 15.64 17.12
C ILE A 241 -30.89 14.93 17.87
N ARG A 242 -30.84 13.62 17.70
CA ARG A 242 -29.81 12.74 18.25
C ARG A 242 -29.25 11.87 17.15
N PHE A 243 -27.96 11.59 17.23
CA PHE A 243 -27.29 10.60 16.36
C PHE A 243 -26.82 9.42 17.20
N ASP A 244 -27.01 8.22 16.68
CA ASP A 244 -26.48 7.00 17.25
C ASP A 244 -26.14 5.97 16.13
N HIS A 245 -25.66 4.81 16.54
CA HIS A 245 -25.23 3.74 15.65
C HIS A 245 -24.29 4.23 14.52
N VAL A 246 -23.29 5.05 14.89
CA VAL A 246 -22.32 5.59 13.94
C VAL A 246 -21.30 4.51 13.63
N VAL A 247 -21.53 3.75 12.57
CA VAL A 247 -20.65 2.68 12.10
C VAL A 247 -19.89 3.16 10.87
N THR A 248 -18.59 2.96 10.88
CA THR A 248 -17.72 3.42 9.80
C THR A 248 -16.96 2.25 9.19
N ARG A 249 -16.72 2.30 7.88
CA ARG A 249 -15.89 1.31 7.19
C ARG A 249 -15.13 1.92 6.02
N ARG A 250 -14.01 1.26 5.69
CA ARG A 250 -13.19 1.61 4.54
C ARG A 250 -13.25 0.51 3.48
N ALA A 251 -13.40 0.89 2.21
CA ALA A 251 -13.29 -0.01 1.07
C ALA A 251 -12.33 0.61 0.04
N GLY A 252 -11.06 0.17 0.05
CA GLY A 252 -9.98 0.78 -0.75
C GLY A 252 -9.84 2.28 -0.45
N GLN A 253 -10.04 3.11 -1.48
CA GLN A 253 -10.00 4.57 -1.35
C GLN A 253 -11.32 5.20 -0.89
N ARG A 254 -12.42 4.43 -0.82
CA ARG A 254 -13.73 4.90 -0.40
C ARG A 254 -13.91 4.75 1.11
N ARG A 255 -14.63 5.72 1.68
CA ARG A 255 -15.00 5.79 3.08
C ARG A 255 -16.51 5.76 3.18
N PHE A 256 -17.05 4.99 4.15
CA PHE A 256 -18.47 4.87 4.38
C PHE A 256 -18.76 5.14 5.84
N VAL A 257 -19.88 5.80 6.10
CA VAL A 257 -20.49 5.94 7.42
C VAL A 257 -21.96 5.63 7.30
N ASP A 258 -22.42 4.72 8.13
CA ASP A 258 -23.83 4.39 8.31
C ASP A 258 -24.21 4.85 9.71
N LEU A 259 -25.32 5.60 9.84
CA LEU A 259 -25.76 6.16 11.12
C LEU A 259 -27.27 6.37 11.17
N HIS A 260 -27.78 6.44 12.38
CA HIS A 260 -29.18 6.81 12.64
C HIS A 260 -29.26 8.27 13.05
N MET A 261 -30.28 8.94 12.54
CA MET A 261 -30.66 10.30 12.93
C MET A 261 -32.07 10.28 13.50
N HIS A 262 -32.17 10.48 14.80
CA HIS A 262 -33.44 10.55 15.53
C HIS A 262 -33.99 11.97 15.51
N MET A 263 -35.30 12.08 15.31
CA MET A 263 -36.02 13.34 15.23
C MET A 263 -37.46 13.20 15.76
N PRO A 264 -38.15 14.32 16.07
CA PRO A 264 -39.54 14.28 16.50
C PRO A 264 -40.44 13.58 15.50
N SER A 265 -41.27 12.65 15.96
CA SER A 265 -42.26 11.90 15.14
C SER A 265 -43.26 12.81 14.41
N ALA A 266 -43.48 14.00 14.93
CA ALA A 266 -44.39 14.98 14.31
C ALA A 266 -43.76 15.73 13.10
N TRP A 267 -42.48 15.52 12.79
CA TRP A 267 -41.88 16.16 11.62
C TRP A 267 -42.39 15.52 10.33
N THR A 268 -42.60 16.38 9.32
CA THR A 268 -42.91 15.88 7.98
C THR A 268 -41.66 15.24 7.36
N LEU A 269 -41.87 14.24 6.51
CA LEU A 269 -40.79 13.58 5.78
C LEU A 269 -39.94 14.60 4.99
N GLY A 270 -40.56 15.64 4.42
CA GLY A 270 -39.84 16.68 3.69
C GLY A 270 -38.86 17.47 4.57
N ARG A 271 -39.25 17.81 5.81
CA ARG A 271 -38.36 18.48 6.77
C ARG A 271 -37.20 17.58 7.20
N ALA A 272 -37.50 16.33 7.48
CA ALA A 272 -36.53 15.32 7.85
C ALA A 272 -35.49 15.09 6.73
N ALA A 273 -35.97 14.96 5.48
CA ALA A 273 -35.11 14.80 4.31
C ALA A 273 -34.21 16.00 4.04
N ALA A 274 -34.71 17.23 4.26
CA ALA A 274 -33.90 18.44 4.10
C ALA A 274 -32.76 18.48 5.13
N LEU A 275 -33.03 18.14 6.41
CA LEU A 275 -31.99 18.06 7.42
C LEU A 275 -30.98 16.96 7.11
N ARG A 276 -31.44 15.75 6.74
CA ARG A 276 -30.57 14.65 6.33
C ARG A 276 -29.60 15.09 5.23
N ALA A 277 -30.10 15.79 4.21
CA ALA A 277 -29.28 16.26 3.12
C ALA A 277 -28.20 17.27 3.59
N SER A 278 -28.57 18.15 4.56
CA SER A 278 -27.61 19.08 5.15
C SER A 278 -26.51 18.37 5.95
N VAL A 279 -26.85 17.37 6.75
CA VAL A 279 -25.91 16.53 7.52
C VAL A 279 -25.00 15.75 6.55
N GLU A 280 -25.57 15.10 5.54
CA GLU A 280 -24.81 14.35 4.53
C GLU A 280 -23.80 15.26 3.82
N GLN A 281 -24.21 16.44 3.40
CA GLN A 281 -23.31 17.40 2.74
C GLN A 281 -22.21 17.90 3.67
N ALA A 282 -22.50 18.16 4.95
CA ALA A 282 -21.51 18.56 5.94
C ALA A 282 -20.47 17.47 6.15
N LEU A 283 -20.90 16.22 6.33
CA LEU A 283 -20.02 15.06 6.48
C LEU A 283 -19.13 14.86 5.24
N MET A 284 -19.68 14.93 4.04
CA MET A 284 -18.93 14.81 2.79
C MET A 284 -17.95 15.96 2.57
N SER A 285 -18.24 17.16 3.10
CA SER A 285 -17.35 18.31 3.04
C SER A 285 -16.20 18.18 4.06
N ALA A 286 -16.48 17.67 5.25
CA ALA A 286 -15.48 17.44 6.29
C ALA A 286 -14.51 16.30 5.95
N VAL A 287 -15.01 15.23 5.33
CA VAL A 287 -14.22 14.03 5.01
C VAL A 287 -14.26 13.73 3.50
N PRO A 288 -13.20 14.05 2.74
CA PRO A 288 -13.14 13.79 1.32
C PRO A 288 -13.31 12.29 0.99
N GLY A 289 -14.16 12.01 0.01
CA GLY A 289 -14.44 10.65 -0.46
C GLY A 289 -15.37 9.82 0.45
N LEU A 290 -15.97 10.44 1.48
CA LEU A 290 -16.97 9.82 2.34
C LEU A 290 -18.29 9.66 1.59
N ARG A 291 -18.97 8.55 1.86
CA ARG A 291 -20.39 8.34 1.57
C ARG A 291 -21.11 8.11 2.89
N ALA A 292 -22.16 8.88 3.15
CA ALA A 292 -22.97 8.75 4.34
C ALA A 292 -24.32 8.09 3.97
N SER A 293 -24.72 7.11 4.76
CA SER A 293 -26.05 6.49 4.74
C SER A 293 -26.73 6.85 6.07
N ILE A 294 -27.81 7.63 6.00
CA ILE A 294 -28.47 8.15 7.20
C ILE A 294 -29.88 7.60 7.25
N GLN A 295 -30.15 6.75 8.22
CA GLN A 295 -31.48 6.24 8.51
C GLN A 295 -32.22 7.23 9.42
N LEU A 296 -33.45 7.59 9.01
CA LEU A 296 -34.29 8.50 9.76
C LEU A 296 -35.18 7.71 10.73
N LEU A 297 -35.11 8.04 12.01
CA LEU A 297 -35.90 7.38 13.06
C LEU A 297 -36.62 8.39 13.94
N PRO A 298 -37.82 8.08 14.44
CA PRO A 298 -38.47 8.85 15.50
C PRO A 298 -37.64 8.78 16.81
N MET A 299 -37.71 9.83 17.65
CA MET A 299 -36.99 9.92 18.92
C MET A 299 -37.37 8.81 19.94
N ASP A 300 -38.56 8.30 19.83
CA ASP A 300 -39.18 7.28 20.69
C ASP A 300 -38.96 5.83 20.21
N VAL A 301 -38.27 5.69 19.06
CA VAL A 301 -37.95 4.38 18.49
C VAL A 301 -36.45 4.14 18.65
N GLU A 302 -36.07 3.11 19.40
CA GLU A 302 -34.73 2.56 19.35
C GLU A 302 -34.72 1.51 18.25
N ALA A 303 -33.74 1.67 17.31
CA ALA A 303 -33.52 0.63 16.31
C ALA A 303 -32.90 -0.57 17.01
N HIS A 304 -33.71 -1.59 17.27
CA HIS A 304 -33.21 -2.85 17.77
C HIS A 304 -32.42 -3.59 16.67
N PHE A 305 -31.14 -3.30 16.61
CA PHE A 305 -30.21 -4.26 16.08
C PHE A 305 -29.58 -4.96 17.28
N GLY A 306 -29.83 -6.26 17.41
CA GLY A 306 -29.43 -7.08 18.55
C GLY A 306 -27.93 -7.22 18.80
N ASP A 307 -27.12 -6.38 18.20
CA ASP A 307 -25.64 -6.48 18.17
C ASP A 307 -24.95 -5.79 19.36
N ALA A 308 -25.67 -5.03 20.20
CA ALA A 308 -25.04 -4.36 21.33
C ALA A 308 -24.84 -5.28 22.56
N GLN A 309 -25.44 -6.47 22.59
CA GLN A 309 -25.30 -7.43 23.71
C GLN A 309 -24.26 -8.53 23.47
N ASP A 310 -23.90 -8.79 22.22
CA ASP A 310 -22.96 -9.86 21.86
C ASP A 310 -21.48 -9.41 21.83
N LEU A 311 -21.16 -8.14 22.10
CA LEU A 311 -19.81 -7.58 22.14
C LEU A 311 -19.28 -7.30 23.56
N LYS A 312 -19.76 -8.04 24.56
CA LYS A 312 -19.17 -8.04 25.92
C LYS A 312 -18.31 -9.26 26.18
#